data_c57692b6c25b0243aa838fb8d0047e99
#
_entry.id   c57692b6c25b0243aa838fb8d0047e99
#
_cell.length_a   1.000
_cell.length_b   1.000
_cell.length_c   1.000
_cell.angle_alpha   90.00
_cell.angle_beta   90.00
_cell.angle_gamma   90.00
#
_symmetry.space_group_name_H-M   'P 1'
#
loop_
_entity.id
_entity.type
_entity.pdbx_description
1 polymer ?
#
loop_
_entity_poly.entity_id
_entity_poly.type
_entity_poly.pdbx_seq_one_letter_code
_entity_poly.pdbx_strand_id
1 'polypeptide(L)'
;TDKLNDFRRDAQRIGIEVSPPSVTHSHRIFEVGDNRIYYSLAAIKGIGEAAVDHIAEKRSEKPFSSLEDFLTRIDPKIVNRRVLESLINAGAFDVFGHDRARLMAGVDRMIGLSARTQGEAASGQVDIFSMGGAAEPEKLVLPAATPWLPAEKLHREYQAAGFYLSAH
;
A
#
# COMPACT_ATOMS: atom_id res chain seq x y z
N THR A 1 -4.69 12.42 -17.67
CA THR A 1 -3.90 13.05 -16.58
C THR A 1 -4.40 14.46 -16.26
N ASP A 2 -4.66 15.27 -17.28
CA ASP A 2 -5.20 16.62 -17.07
C ASP A 2 -6.61 16.60 -16.44
N LYS A 3 -7.43 15.61 -16.82
CA LYS A 3 -8.77 15.42 -16.25
C LYS A 3 -8.75 15.11 -14.76
N LEU A 4 -7.76 14.36 -14.27
CA LEU A 4 -7.62 14.03 -12.85
C LEU A 4 -7.22 15.26 -12.03
N ASN A 5 -6.34 16.11 -12.57
CA ASN A 5 -5.98 17.37 -11.95
C ASN A 5 -7.17 18.33 -11.88
N ASP A 6 -7.94 18.43 -12.96
CA ASP A 6 -9.16 19.25 -13.00
C ASP A 6 -10.19 18.74 -11.98
N PHE A 7 -10.39 17.44 -11.90
CA PHE A 7 -11.28 16.82 -10.92
C PHE A 7 -10.85 17.12 -9.48
N ARG A 8 -9.56 17.04 -9.17
CA ARG A 8 -9.02 17.39 -7.85
C ARG A 8 -9.26 18.85 -7.50
N ARG A 9 -9.03 19.76 -8.45
CA ARG A 9 -9.29 21.20 -8.27
C ARG A 9 -10.76 21.49 -8.02
N ASP A 10 -11.64 20.87 -8.79
CA ASP A 10 -13.08 21.03 -8.64
C ASP A 10 -13.56 20.51 -7.28
N ALA A 11 -13.06 19.35 -6.85
CA ALA A 11 -13.34 18.78 -5.53
C ALA A 11 -12.90 19.73 -4.41
N GLN A 12 -11.72 20.33 -4.52
CA GLN A 12 -11.21 21.28 -3.54
C GLN A 12 -12.07 22.55 -3.46
N ARG A 13 -12.60 23.03 -4.60
CA ARG A 13 -13.49 24.23 -4.62
C ARG A 13 -14.78 24.01 -3.84
N ILE A 14 -15.32 22.81 -3.82
CA ILE A 14 -16.57 22.48 -3.09
C ILE A 14 -16.31 21.93 -1.70
N GLY A 15 -15.07 22.00 -1.20
CA GLY A 15 -14.69 21.58 0.14
C GLY A 15 -14.51 20.06 0.30
N ILE A 16 -14.33 19.33 -0.80
CA ILE A 16 -14.04 17.88 -0.78
C ILE A 16 -12.54 17.69 -0.91
N GLU A 17 -11.95 16.96 0.03
CA GLU A 17 -10.54 16.59 -0.01
C GLU A 17 -10.34 15.28 -0.79
N VAL A 18 -9.37 15.29 -1.72
CA VAL A 18 -8.94 14.06 -2.40
C VAL A 18 -7.78 13.47 -1.62
N SER A 19 -8.03 12.34 -0.97
CA SER A 19 -7.01 11.64 -0.19
C SER A 19 -6.15 10.76 -1.09
N PRO A 20 -4.84 10.64 -0.81
CA PRO A 20 -3.96 9.69 -1.49
C PRO A 20 -4.49 8.26 -1.40
N PRO A 21 -4.09 7.36 -2.32
CA PRO A 21 -4.47 5.97 -2.24
C PRO A 21 -3.93 5.36 -0.94
N SER A 22 -4.69 4.46 -0.34
CA SER A 22 -4.30 3.75 0.86
C SER A 22 -4.73 2.30 0.79
N VAL A 23 -3.84 1.39 1.17
CA VAL A 23 -4.17 -0.05 1.24
C VAL A 23 -5.25 -0.34 2.27
N THR A 24 -5.47 0.56 3.24
CA THR A 24 -6.50 0.40 4.28
C THR A 24 -7.87 0.93 3.88
N HIS A 25 -7.98 1.75 2.83
CA HIS A 25 -9.22 2.42 2.46
C HIS A 25 -9.58 2.34 0.97
N SER A 26 -8.58 2.38 0.08
CA SER A 26 -8.82 2.49 -1.35
C SER A 26 -9.20 1.16 -2.00
N HIS A 27 -10.00 1.24 -3.06
CA HIS A 27 -10.49 0.10 -3.82
C HIS A 27 -10.29 0.33 -5.33
N ARG A 28 -11.02 -0.42 -6.18
CA ARG A 28 -11.01 -0.29 -7.65
C ARG A 28 -11.50 1.07 -8.13
N ILE A 29 -12.44 1.65 -7.43
CA ILE A 29 -13.10 2.90 -7.78
C ILE A 29 -12.74 3.97 -6.74
N PHE A 30 -12.98 5.22 -7.11
CA PHE A 30 -12.91 6.32 -6.16
C PHE A 30 -14.08 6.19 -5.19
N GLU A 31 -13.78 6.12 -3.90
CA GLU A 31 -14.79 6.03 -2.86
C GLU A 31 -15.02 7.39 -2.22
N VAL A 32 -16.27 7.71 -1.96
CA VAL A 32 -16.67 8.96 -1.31
C VAL A 32 -17.12 8.65 0.11
N GLY A 33 -16.50 9.30 1.08
CA GLY A 33 -16.92 9.21 2.49
C GLY A 33 -16.55 10.49 3.22
N ASP A 34 -17.41 10.97 4.11
CA ASP A 34 -17.17 12.10 5.03
C ASP A 34 -16.46 13.33 4.40
N ASN A 35 -16.94 13.80 3.24
CA ASN A 35 -16.32 14.88 2.45
C ASN A 35 -14.91 14.57 1.93
N ARG A 36 -14.56 13.30 1.81
CA ARG A 36 -13.30 12.84 1.21
C ARG A 36 -13.56 11.93 0.03
N ILE A 37 -12.69 12.02 -0.96
CA ILE A 37 -12.62 11.07 -2.05
C ILE A 37 -11.29 10.32 -1.91
N TYR A 38 -11.38 9.00 -1.75
CA TYR A 38 -10.20 8.14 -1.71
C TYR A 38 -9.78 7.76 -3.12
N TYR A 39 -8.53 8.04 -3.44
CA TYR A 39 -7.98 7.71 -4.75
C TYR A 39 -7.94 6.18 -4.95
N SER A 40 -8.35 5.74 -6.14
CA SER A 40 -8.44 4.31 -6.46
C SER A 40 -7.05 3.64 -6.52
N LEU A 41 -6.90 2.46 -5.93
CA LEU A 41 -5.71 1.63 -6.11
C LEU A 41 -5.54 1.18 -7.58
N ALA A 42 -6.64 0.98 -8.29
CA ALA A 42 -6.61 0.56 -9.69
C ALA A 42 -6.07 1.65 -10.63
N ALA A 43 -6.05 2.90 -10.20
CA ALA A 43 -5.50 4.01 -10.98
C ALA A 43 -3.97 4.13 -10.84
N ILE A 44 -3.36 3.38 -9.95
CA ILE A 44 -1.91 3.36 -9.78
C ILE A 44 -1.28 2.48 -10.87
N LYS A 45 -0.32 3.04 -11.60
CA LYS A 45 0.40 2.30 -12.65
C LYS A 45 1.20 1.13 -12.05
N GLY A 46 1.12 -0.02 -12.67
CA GLY A 46 1.81 -1.22 -12.22
C GLY A 46 1.01 -2.09 -11.24
N ILE A 47 -0.21 -1.67 -10.88
CA ILE A 47 -1.12 -2.46 -10.06
C ILE A 47 -2.27 -2.94 -10.94
N GLY A 48 -2.36 -4.24 -11.16
CA GLY A 48 -3.45 -4.87 -11.91
C GLY A 48 -4.70 -5.08 -11.04
N GLU A 49 -5.81 -5.37 -11.71
CA GLU A 49 -7.09 -5.65 -11.03
C GLU A 49 -7.00 -6.79 -10.02
N ALA A 50 -6.26 -7.85 -10.37
CA ALA A 50 -6.07 -9.00 -9.48
C ALA A 50 -5.43 -8.60 -8.14
N ALA A 51 -4.43 -7.71 -8.17
CA ALA A 51 -3.79 -7.21 -6.96
C ALA A 51 -4.73 -6.34 -6.13
N VAL A 52 -5.48 -5.45 -6.78
CA VAL A 52 -6.47 -4.60 -6.11
C VAL A 52 -7.55 -5.44 -5.43
N ASP A 53 -8.09 -6.42 -6.13
CA ASP A 53 -9.12 -7.31 -5.61
C ASP A 53 -8.61 -8.16 -4.45
N HIS A 54 -7.39 -8.66 -4.57
CA HIS A 54 -6.75 -9.45 -3.52
C HIS A 54 -6.56 -8.64 -2.23
N ILE A 55 -6.05 -7.42 -2.35
CA ILE A 55 -5.89 -6.51 -1.20
C ILE A 55 -7.24 -6.21 -0.55
N ALA A 56 -8.25 -5.88 -1.36
CA ALA A 56 -9.59 -5.58 -0.87
C ALA A 56 -10.24 -6.80 -0.18
N GLU A 57 -10.06 -8.00 -0.73
CA GLU A 57 -10.54 -9.24 -0.13
C GLU A 57 -9.91 -9.48 1.24
N LYS A 58 -8.60 -9.41 1.34
CA LYS A 58 -7.88 -9.58 2.61
C LYS A 58 -8.26 -8.53 3.65
N ARG A 59 -8.45 -7.30 3.22
CA ARG A 59 -8.92 -6.22 4.09
C ARG A 59 -10.34 -6.46 4.59
N SER A 60 -11.21 -7.03 3.75
CA SER A 60 -12.60 -7.34 4.15
C SER A 60 -12.69 -8.44 5.21
N GLU A 61 -11.76 -9.39 5.22
CA GLU A 61 -11.67 -10.42 6.25
C GLU A 61 -11.34 -9.80 7.62
N LYS A 62 -10.38 -8.89 7.64
CA LYS A 62 -9.94 -8.13 8.81
C LYS A 62 -9.16 -6.91 8.36
N PRO A 63 -9.40 -5.71 8.92
CA PRO A 63 -8.60 -4.54 8.61
C PRO A 63 -7.11 -4.77 8.85
N PHE A 64 -6.26 -4.18 8.01
CA PHE A 64 -4.81 -4.26 8.19
C PHE A 64 -4.38 -3.39 9.37
N SER A 65 -3.72 -3.99 10.35
CA SER A 65 -3.26 -3.31 11.58
C SER A 65 -1.85 -2.74 11.46
N SER A 66 -1.04 -3.29 10.56
CA SER A 66 0.36 -2.89 10.38
C SER A 66 0.88 -3.34 9.01
N LEU A 67 2.06 -2.87 8.63
CA LEU A 67 2.74 -3.32 7.42
C LEU A 67 3.02 -4.82 7.47
N GLU A 68 3.48 -5.33 8.62
CA GLU A 68 3.74 -6.74 8.84
C GLU A 68 2.47 -7.58 8.69
N ASP A 69 1.36 -7.11 9.26
CA ASP A 69 0.06 -7.75 9.09
C ASP A 69 -0.34 -7.82 7.61
N PHE A 70 -0.18 -6.73 6.87
CA PHE A 70 -0.42 -6.69 5.44
C PHE A 70 0.42 -7.74 4.70
N LEU A 71 1.74 -7.72 4.91
CA LEU A 71 2.68 -8.58 4.19
C LEU A 71 2.49 -10.07 4.48
N THR A 72 2.09 -10.42 5.68
CA THR A 72 1.85 -11.82 6.07
C THR A 72 0.53 -12.37 5.55
N ARG A 73 -0.39 -11.51 5.14
CA ARG A 73 -1.75 -11.89 4.70
C ARG A 73 -1.94 -11.86 3.19
N ILE A 74 -1.08 -11.18 2.45
CA ILE A 74 -1.17 -11.12 0.98
C ILE A 74 -0.36 -12.24 0.33
N ASP A 75 -0.76 -12.61 -0.90
CA ASP A 75 -0.02 -13.56 -1.71
C ASP A 75 1.10 -12.84 -2.49
N PRO A 76 2.37 -13.20 -2.28
CA PRO A 76 3.49 -12.55 -2.96
C PRO A 76 3.54 -12.78 -4.47
N LYS A 77 2.80 -13.75 -4.99
CA LYS A 77 2.66 -13.95 -6.44
C LYS A 77 1.74 -12.91 -7.07
N ILE A 78 0.76 -12.43 -6.31
CA ILE A 78 -0.22 -11.42 -6.74
C ILE A 78 0.30 -10.02 -6.41
N VAL A 79 0.72 -9.81 -5.16
CA VAL A 79 1.34 -8.56 -4.70
C VAL A 79 2.86 -8.73 -4.76
N ASN A 80 3.38 -8.66 -5.97
CA ASN A 80 4.80 -8.86 -6.27
C ASN A 80 5.61 -7.57 -6.05
N ARG A 81 6.93 -7.62 -6.37
CA ARG A 81 7.83 -6.48 -6.24
C ARG A 81 7.28 -5.22 -6.94
N ARG A 82 6.84 -5.35 -8.18
CA ARG A 82 6.32 -4.21 -8.96
C ARG A 82 5.12 -3.55 -8.29
N VAL A 83 4.19 -4.36 -7.77
CA VAL A 83 3.03 -3.87 -7.04
C VAL A 83 3.46 -3.17 -5.75
N LEU A 84 4.37 -3.75 -4.99
CA LEU A 84 4.88 -3.15 -3.76
C LEU A 84 5.58 -1.81 -4.03
N GLU A 85 6.45 -1.75 -5.03
CA GLU A 85 7.15 -0.51 -5.41
C GLU A 85 6.17 0.58 -5.85
N SER A 86 5.16 0.22 -6.63
CA SER A 86 4.12 1.15 -7.08
C SER A 86 3.29 1.68 -5.90
N LEU A 87 2.93 0.82 -4.95
CA LEU A 87 2.22 1.22 -3.73
C LEU A 87 3.07 2.16 -2.87
N ILE A 88 4.36 1.89 -2.72
CA ILE A 88 5.29 2.74 -1.98
C ILE A 88 5.38 4.13 -2.62
N ASN A 89 5.63 4.18 -3.93
CA ASN A 89 5.77 5.44 -4.67
C ASN A 89 4.50 6.29 -4.62
N ALA A 90 3.34 5.68 -4.68
CA ALA A 90 2.05 6.36 -4.60
C ALA A 90 1.66 6.78 -3.17
N GLY A 91 2.38 6.32 -2.17
CA GLY A 91 2.08 6.63 -0.77
C GLY A 91 1.00 5.76 -0.13
N ALA A 92 0.67 4.63 -0.75
CA ALA A 92 -0.39 3.75 -0.26
C ALA A 92 -0.08 3.07 1.08
N PHE A 93 1.18 3.02 1.48
CA PHE A 93 1.63 2.50 2.77
C PHE A 93 1.89 3.59 3.83
N ASP A 94 1.70 4.86 3.51
CA ASP A 94 1.95 5.96 4.46
C ASP A 94 1.14 5.82 5.75
N VAL A 95 -0.03 5.21 5.65
CA VAL A 95 -0.93 4.94 6.79
C VAL A 95 -0.25 4.13 7.91
N PHE A 96 0.76 3.33 7.59
CA PHE A 96 1.50 2.54 8.58
C PHE A 96 2.65 3.30 9.25
N GLY A 97 2.91 4.55 8.86
CA GLY A 97 3.87 5.43 9.52
C GLY A 97 5.33 5.24 9.13
N HIS A 98 5.62 4.52 8.06
CA HIS A 98 6.98 4.29 7.59
C HIS A 98 7.39 5.28 6.49
N ASP A 99 8.64 5.70 6.51
CA ASP A 99 9.21 6.54 5.45
C ASP A 99 9.30 5.78 4.12
N ARG A 100 8.89 6.42 3.03
CA ARG A 100 8.85 5.79 1.69
C ARG A 100 10.24 5.35 1.19
N ALA A 101 11.27 6.14 1.46
CA ALA A 101 12.64 5.78 1.05
C ALA A 101 13.12 4.52 1.77
N ARG A 102 12.79 4.39 3.06
CA ARG A 102 13.11 3.18 3.84
C ARG A 102 12.33 1.96 3.35
N LEU A 103 11.07 2.14 3.00
CA LEU A 103 10.25 1.06 2.42
C LEU A 103 10.84 0.60 1.09
N MET A 104 11.22 1.52 0.22
CA MET A 104 11.82 1.18 -1.07
C MET A 104 13.17 0.47 -0.90
N ALA A 105 14.01 0.94 0.02
CA ALA A 105 15.29 0.28 0.34
C ALA A 105 15.08 -1.11 0.97
N GLY A 106 13.96 -1.32 1.64
CA GLY A 106 13.62 -2.56 2.32
C GLY A 106 12.68 -3.49 1.56
N VAL A 107 12.40 -3.22 0.28
CA VAL A 107 11.41 -4.00 -0.49
C VAL A 107 11.75 -5.49 -0.55
N ASP A 108 13.02 -5.86 -0.61
CA ASP A 108 13.45 -7.26 -0.58
C ASP A 108 13.08 -7.96 0.75
N ARG A 109 13.20 -7.25 1.85
CA ARG A 109 12.79 -7.75 3.18
C ARG A 109 11.28 -7.91 3.27
N MET A 110 10.53 -6.99 2.66
CA MET A 110 9.07 -7.09 2.57
C MET A 110 8.65 -8.34 1.81
N ILE A 111 9.25 -8.56 0.64
CA ILE A 111 9.01 -9.75 -0.18
C ILE A 111 9.39 -11.02 0.59
N GLY A 112 10.55 -11.01 1.26
CA GLY A 112 11.03 -12.14 2.05
C GLY A 112 10.06 -12.51 3.17
N LEU A 113 9.51 -11.54 3.89
CA LEU A 113 8.53 -11.79 4.95
C LEU A 113 7.25 -12.42 4.38
N SER A 114 6.71 -11.86 3.31
CA SER A 114 5.52 -12.39 2.65
C SER A 114 5.72 -13.83 2.12
N ALA A 115 6.86 -14.08 1.47
CA ALA A 115 7.18 -15.39 0.91
C ALA A 115 7.36 -16.46 1.99
N ARG A 116 8.05 -16.14 3.10
CA ARG A 116 8.22 -17.08 4.23
C ARG A 116 6.89 -17.48 4.82
N THR A 117 6.03 -16.52 5.07
CA THR A 117 4.71 -16.76 5.65
C THR A 117 3.85 -17.66 4.75
N GLN A 118 3.84 -17.42 3.44
CA GLN A 118 3.10 -18.25 2.49
C GLN A 118 3.73 -19.65 2.36
N GLY A 119 5.05 -19.75 2.40
CA GLY A 119 5.76 -21.01 2.40
C GLY A 119 5.46 -21.87 3.63
N GLU A 120 5.40 -21.26 4.80
CA GLU A 120 5.03 -21.92 6.05
C GLU A 120 3.59 -22.41 6.01
N ALA A 121 2.66 -21.59 5.54
CA ALA A 121 1.26 -21.98 5.38
C ALA A 121 1.09 -23.15 4.38
N ALA A 122 1.82 -23.13 3.27
CA ALA A 122 1.76 -24.15 2.23
C ALA A 122 2.41 -25.50 2.68
N SER A 123 3.45 -25.42 3.53
CA SER A 123 4.15 -26.61 4.01
C SER A 123 3.44 -27.33 5.17
N GLY A 124 2.38 -26.75 5.71
CA GLY A 124 1.67 -27.30 6.86
C GLY A 124 2.48 -27.27 8.16
N GLN A 125 3.62 -26.61 8.18
CA GLN A 125 4.40 -26.37 9.39
C GLN A 125 3.71 -25.28 10.22
N VAL A 126 2.65 -25.68 10.87
CA VAL A 126 2.13 -24.89 11.99
C VAL A 126 3.09 -25.11 13.13
N ASP A 127 3.85 -24.11 13.50
CA ASP A 127 4.69 -24.16 14.67
C ASP A 127 3.80 -24.46 15.86
N ILE A 128 4.10 -25.57 16.56
CA ILE A 128 3.34 -26.03 17.72
C ILE A 128 3.24 -24.92 18.78
N PHE A 129 4.20 -24.01 18.82
CA PHE A 129 4.21 -22.86 19.71
C PHE A 129 3.26 -21.74 19.29
N SER A 130 2.82 -21.69 18.02
CA SER A 130 1.86 -20.69 17.55
C SER A 130 0.40 -21.06 17.83
N MET A 131 0.13 -22.28 18.23
CA MET A 131 -1.23 -22.74 18.54
C MET A 131 -1.75 -22.29 19.92
N GLY A 132 -0.93 -21.65 20.74
CA GLY A 132 -1.26 -21.26 22.12
C GLY A 132 -1.53 -19.78 22.35
N GLY A 133 -1.64 -18.95 21.31
CA GLY A 133 -1.87 -17.51 21.45
C GLY A 133 -1.66 -16.82 20.11
N ALA A 134 -2.23 -15.61 19.95
CA ALA A 134 -1.97 -14.76 18.79
C ALA A 134 -0.47 -14.48 18.72
N ALA A 135 0.27 -15.27 17.92
CA ALA A 135 1.65 -14.96 17.61
C ALA A 135 1.69 -13.59 16.93
N GLU A 136 2.38 -12.64 17.54
CA GLU A 136 2.64 -11.37 16.86
C GLU A 136 3.38 -11.67 15.56
N PRO A 137 2.99 -11.03 14.46
CA PRO A 137 3.69 -11.22 13.19
C PRO A 137 5.16 -10.84 13.35
N GLU A 138 6.04 -11.56 12.65
CA GLU A 138 7.47 -11.27 12.64
C GLU A 138 7.69 -9.76 12.35
N LYS A 139 8.45 -9.10 13.20
CA LYS A 139 8.70 -7.67 13.06
C LYS A 139 9.63 -7.40 11.87
N LEU A 140 9.18 -6.56 10.95
CA LEU A 140 9.97 -6.13 9.82
C LEU A 140 10.94 -5.02 10.25
N VAL A 141 12.24 -5.25 10.04
CA VAL A 141 13.27 -4.24 10.26
C VAL A 141 13.67 -3.65 8.91
N LEU A 142 13.27 -2.40 8.67
CA LEU A 142 13.63 -1.69 7.46
C LEU A 142 15.05 -1.14 7.56
N PRO A 143 15.83 -1.16 6.45
CA PRO A 143 17.16 -0.55 6.45
C PRO A 143 17.07 0.96 6.61
N ALA A 144 18.13 1.58 7.09
CA ALA A 144 18.24 3.03 7.07
C ALA A 144 18.34 3.50 5.61
N ALA A 145 17.70 4.63 5.31
CA ALA A 145 17.76 5.24 4.00
C ALA A 145 17.61 6.76 4.15
N THR A 146 18.25 7.51 3.27
CA THR A 146 18.10 8.94 3.21
C THR A 146 16.69 9.27 2.72
N PRO A 147 15.90 10.08 3.45
CA PRO A 147 14.58 10.49 2.97
C PRO A 147 14.64 11.14 1.59
N TRP A 148 13.65 10.87 0.77
CA TRP A 148 13.58 11.52 -0.54
C TRP A 148 13.38 13.01 -0.40
N LEU A 149 14.03 13.78 -1.26
CA LEU A 149 13.76 15.20 -1.38
C LEU A 149 12.30 15.41 -1.80
N PRO A 150 11.67 16.53 -1.40
CA PRO A 150 10.29 16.80 -1.77
C PRO A 150 10.02 16.69 -3.27
N ALA A 151 10.92 17.18 -4.11
CA ALA A 151 10.80 17.08 -5.57
C ALA A 151 10.85 15.62 -6.06
N GLU A 152 11.71 14.81 -5.49
CA GLU A 152 11.80 13.38 -5.82
C GLU A 152 10.53 12.64 -5.41
N LYS A 153 10.02 12.91 -4.22
CA LYS A 153 8.78 12.32 -3.71
C LYS A 153 7.60 12.63 -4.63
N LEU A 154 7.45 13.88 -5.03
CA LEU A 154 6.41 14.31 -5.97
C LEU A 154 6.56 13.66 -7.34
N HIS A 155 7.78 13.57 -7.85
CA HIS A 155 8.06 12.92 -9.13
C HIS A 155 7.67 11.45 -9.13
N ARG A 156 8.01 10.72 -8.07
CA ARG A 156 7.64 9.31 -7.89
C ARG A 156 6.12 9.12 -7.78
N GLU A 157 5.43 9.98 -7.05
CA GLU A 157 3.95 9.97 -6.99
C GLU A 157 3.34 10.20 -8.37
N TYR A 158 3.85 11.18 -9.10
CA TYR A 158 3.38 11.47 -10.45
C TYR A 158 3.57 10.28 -11.39
N GLN A 159 4.73 9.63 -11.33
CA GLN A 159 4.99 8.45 -12.14
C GLN A 159 4.07 7.28 -11.79
N ALA A 160 3.76 7.09 -10.52
CA ALA A 160 2.90 6.00 -10.06
C ALA A 160 1.40 6.29 -10.27
N ALA A 161 0.95 7.48 -9.97
CA ALA A 161 -0.48 7.81 -9.93
C ALA A 161 -0.93 8.73 -11.07
N GLY A 162 -0.01 9.35 -11.81
CA GLY A 162 -0.32 10.26 -12.90
C GLY A 162 -0.63 11.69 -12.46
N PHE A 163 -0.58 12.00 -11.16
CA PHE A 163 -0.68 13.38 -10.66
C PHE A 163 -0.07 13.52 -9.25
N TYR A 164 0.08 14.74 -8.80
CA TYR A 164 0.67 15.03 -7.49
C TYR A 164 -0.37 14.89 -6.37
N LEU A 165 -0.16 13.92 -5.51
CA LEU A 165 -1.08 13.60 -4.40
C LEU A 165 -0.76 14.37 -3.12
N SER A 166 0.52 14.62 -2.85
CA SER A 166 0.97 15.27 -1.63
C SER A 166 1.37 16.75 -1.81
N ALA A 167 1.25 17.30 -3.03
CA ALA A 167 1.47 18.72 -3.28
C ALA A 167 0.27 19.56 -2.86
N HIS A 168 0.52 20.57 -2.07
CA HIS A 168 -0.46 21.57 -1.66
C HIS A 168 -0.34 22.82 -2.53
#